data_09a0487ba185fc92167b615674f05e15
#
_entry.id   09a0487ba185fc92167b615674f05e15
#
_cell.length_a   1.000
_cell.length_b   1.000
_cell.length_c   1.000
_cell.angle_alpha   90.00
_cell.angle_beta   90.00
_cell.angle_gamma   90.00
#
_symmetry.space_group_name_H-M   'P 1'
#
loop_
_entity.id
_entity.type
_entity.pdbx_description
1 polymer ?
#
loop_
_entity_poly.entity_id
_entity_poly.type
_entity_poly.pdbx_seq_one_letter_code
_entity_poly.pdbx_strand_id
1 'polypeptide(L)'
;MTIRHCEPRDLGEIIRLFNDYRVFYEQDSDIKLAERFIRERIEGDESLIFVADAGNNALVGFCQLYPTFCSVAAAPIYVLYDLFVSPTVRRQGIAKQLLQAAAYQAKVDGKARIDLTTGKQNVNAQALYEMLGWKRDERFYTYNLTIA
;
A
#
# COMPACT_ATOMS: atom_id res chain seq x y z
N MET A 1 5.93 8.69 16.38
CA MET A 1 5.48 8.30 15.02
C MET A 1 4.00 7.97 15.05
N THR A 2 3.28 8.39 14.05
CA THR A 2 1.82 8.20 13.96
C THR A 2 1.44 7.57 12.64
N ILE A 3 0.61 6.52 12.68
CA ILE A 3 -0.02 5.97 11.47
C ILE A 3 -1.40 6.60 11.37
N ARG A 4 -1.67 7.22 10.24
CA ARG A 4 -2.93 7.94 10.02
C ARG A 4 -3.30 7.99 8.54
N HIS A 5 -4.52 8.40 8.25
CA HIS A 5 -4.94 8.64 6.88
C HIS A 5 -4.13 9.77 6.25
N CYS A 6 -3.87 9.65 4.96
CA CYS A 6 -3.27 10.72 4.18
C CYS A 6 -4.22 11.92 4.12
N GLU A 7 -3.68 13.11 4.31
CA GLU A 7 -4.43 14.36 4.27
C GLU A 7 -3.92 15.23 3.11
N PRO A 8 -4.70 16.24 2.66
CA PRO A 8 -4.26 17.14 1.58
C PRO A 8 -2.89 17.77 1.81
N ARG A 9 -2.54 18.08 3.06
CA ARG A 9 -1.24 18.65 3.42
C ARG A 9 -0.07 17.71 3.16
N ASP A 10 -0.33 16.41 3.02
CA ASP A 10 0.70 15.40 2.81
C ASP A 10 1.12 15.25 1.35
N LEU A 11 0.44 15.93 0.42
CA LEU A 11 0.58 15.67 -1.01
C LEU A 11 2.04 15.67 -1.48
N GLY A 12 2.82 16.68 -1.08
CA GLY A 12 4.23 16.77 -1.49
C GLY A 12 5.06 15.60 -1.01
N GLU A 13 4.89 15.20 0.25
CA GLU A 13 5.65 14.09 0.83
C GLU A 13 5.19 12.73 0.30
N ILE A 14 3.90 12.53 0.09
CA ILE A 14 3.43 11.24 -0.44
C ILE A 14 3.85 11.07 -1.90
N ILE A 15 3.92 12.13 -2.68
CA ILE A 15 4.44 12.09 -4.04
C ILE A 15 5.90 11.64 -4.04
N ARG A 16 6.71 12.19 -3.15
CA ARG A 16 8.11 11.81 -3.00
C ARG A 16 8.26 10.32 -2.64
N LEU A 17 7.51 9.87 -1.64
CA LEU A 17 7.53 8.46 -1.24
C LEU A 17 7.06 7.53 -2.35
N PHE A 18 6.03 7.92 -3.08
CA PHE A 18 5.51 7.13 -4.18
C PHE A 18 6.53 7.02 -5.32
N ASN A 19 7.23 8.11 -5.62
CA ASN A 19 8.32 8.06 -6.61
C ASN A 19 9.43 7.13 -6.14
N ASP A 20 9.84 7.21 -4.87
CA ASP A 20 10.86 6.33 -4.29
C ASP A 20 10.43 4.86 -4.35
N TYR A 21 9.16 4.57 -4.08
CA TYR A 21 8.59 3.24 -4.19
C TYR A 21 8.69 2.71 -5.64
N ARG A 22 8.35 3.52 -6.64
CA ARG A 22 8.47 3.12 -8.04
C ARG A 22 9.93 2.84 -8.43
N VAL A 23 10.86 3.66 -7.96
CA VAL A 23 12.29 3.45 -8.19
C VAL A 23 12.75 2.14 -7.54
N PHE A 24 12.28 1.84 -6.34
CA PHE A 24 12.55 0.56 -5.69
C PHE A 24 12.10 -0.64 -6.55
N TYR A 25 11.01 -0.49 -7.30
CA TYR A 25 10.51 -1.49 -8.24
C TYR A 25 11.03 -1.29 -9.65
N GLU A 26 12.25 -0.73 -9.77
CA GLU A 26 13.01 -0.63 -11.03
C GLU A 26 12.38 0.27 -12.09
N GLN A 27 11.53 1.20 -11.67
CA GLN A 27 11.05 2.24 -12.55
C GLN A 27 11.98 3.45 -12.52
N ASP A 28 12.03 4.21 -13.61
CA ASP A 28 12.77 5.46 -13.64
C ASP A 28 12.12 6.49 -12.72
N SER A 29 12.95 7.31 -12.06
CA SER A 29 12.45 8.45 -11.29
C SER A 29 11.68 9.40 -12.21
N ASP A 30 10.44 9.70 -11.83
CA ASP A 30 9.57 10.60 -12.60
C ASP A 30 8.57 11.26 -11.65
N ILE A 31 8.98 12.37 -11.08
CA ILE A 31 8.19 13.09 -10.06
C ILE A 31 6.87 13.60 -10.65
N LYS A 32 6.87 14.05 -11.88
CA LYS A 32 5.65 14.56 -12.52
C LYS A 32 4.61 13.46 -12.72
N LEU A 33 5.06 12.29 -13.13
CA LEU A 33 4.19 11.13 -13.28
C LEU A 33 3.64 10.69 -11.91
N ALA A 34 4.50 10.62 -10.90
CA ALA A 34 4.11 10.27 -9.53
C ALA A 34 3.07 11.27 -8.99
N GLU A 35 3.30 12.56 -9.20
CA GLU A 35 2.35 13.60 -8.80
C GLU A 35 1.00 13.43 -9.46
N ARG A 36 0.98 13.24 -10.77
CA ARG A 36 -0.28 13.07 -11.51
C ARG A 36 -1.04 11.85 -11.01
N PHE A 37 -0.37 10.73 -10.87
CA PHE A 37 -1.02 9.48 -10.44
C PHE A 37 -1.62 9.61 -9.04
N ILE A 38 -0.85 10.10 -8.08
CA ILE A 38 -1.31 10.22 -6.69
C ILE A 38 -2.41 11.27 -6.57
N ARG A 39 -2.26 12.40 -7.26
CA ARG A 39 -3.28 13.46 -7.24
C ARG A 39 -4.61 12.94 -7.78
N GLU A 40 -4.59 12.21 -8.89
CA GLU A 40 -5.80 11.64 -9.46
C GLU A 40 -6.48 10.64 -8.52
N ARG A 41 -5.69 9.81 -7.81
CA ARG A 41 -6.26 8.87 -6.84
C ARG A 41 -6.94 9.60 -5.70
N ILE A 42 -6.32 10.64 -5.18
CA ILE A 42 -6.86 11.41 -4.05
C ILE A 42 -8.10 12.21 -4.49
N GLU A 43 -8.00 12.93 -5.59
CA GLU A 43 -9.10 13.77 -6.08
C GLU A 43 -10.32 12.94 -6.49
N GLY A 44 -10.10 11.76 -7.06
CA GLY A 44 -11.17 10.85 -7.45
C GLY A 44 -11.69 9.96 -6.34
N ASP A 45 -11.12 10.04 -5.14
CA ASP A 45 -11.44 9.14 -4.02
C ASP A 45 -11.39 7.67 -4.45
N GLU A 46 -10.33 7.33 -5.17
CA GLU A 46 -10.21 6.00 -5.80
C GLU A 46 -9.38 5.03 -4.97
N SER A 47 -8.75 5.50 -3.93
CA SER A 47 -7.93 4.66 -3.06
C SER A 47 -7.95 5.16 -1.62
N LEU A 48 -7.48 4.29 -0.73
CA LEU A 48 -7.28 4.60 0.68
C LEU A 48 -5.78 4.60 0.93
N ILE A 49 -5.24 5.69 1.45
CA ILE A 49 -3.82 5.82 1.72
C ILE A 49 -3.60 6.07 3.20
N PHE A 50 -2.81 5.20 3.83
CA PHE A 50 -2.27 5.42 5.17
C PHE A 50 -0.82 5.87 5.08
N VAL A 51 -0.44 6.78 5.96
CA VAL A 51 0.93 7.30 6.02
C VAL A 51 1.51 7.07 7.41
N ALA A 52 2.82 6.90 7.46
CA ALA A 52 3.60 6.87 8.68
C ALA A 52 4.27 8.23 8.84
N ASP A 53 3.76 9.02 9.76
CA ASP A 53 4.24 10.37 10.05
C ASP A 53 5.22 10.31 11.22
N ALA A 54 6.47 10.63 10.96
CA ALA A 54 7.52 10.61 11.98
C ALA A 54 7.54 11.86 12.87
N GLY A 55 6.64 12.81 12.60
CA GLY A 55 6.58 14.09 13.26
C GLY A 55 6.83 15.23 12.29
N ASN A 56 6.21 16.38 12.52
CA ASN A 56 6.33 17.57 11.66
C ASN A 56 6.02 17.29 10.19
N ASN A 57 5.05 16.39 9.94
CA ASN A 57 4.65 15.96 8.59
C ASN A 57 5.77 15.33 7.76
N ALA A 58 6.81 14.80 8.43
CA ALA A 58 7.86 14.03 7.76
C ALA A 58 7.36 12.60 7.57
N LEU A 59 6.95 12.26 6.36
CA LEU A 59 6.44 10.93 6.06
C LEU A 59 7.58 9.96 5.78
N VAL A 60 7.55 8.82 6.45
CA VAL A 60 8.60 7.79 6.33
C VAL A 60 8.09 6.48 5.75
N GLY A 61 6.81 6.38 5.47
CA GLY A 61 6.21 5.20 4.86
C GLY A 61 4.77 5.43 4.49
N PHE A 62 4.24 4.55 3.66
CA PHE A 62 2.82 4.60 3.28
C PHE A 62 2.35 3.23 2.82
N CYS A 63 1.04 3.04 2.81
CA CYS A 63 0.41 1.96 2.06
C CYS A 63 -0.81 2.50 1.33
N GLN A 64 -1.15 1.87 0.22
CA GLN A 64 -2.29 2.25 -0.60
C GLN A 64 -3.15 1.03 -0.91
N LEU A 65 -4.45 1.17 -0.68
CA LEU A 65 -5.43 0.13 -0.94
C LEU A 65 -6.43 0.62 -1.98
N TYR A 66 -6.77 -0.28 -2.90
CA TYR A 66 -7.81 -0.03 -3.90
C TYR A 66 -9.05 -0.86 -3.58
N PRO A 67 -10.25 -0.26 -3.58
CA PRO A 67 -11.48 -1.02 -3.41
C PRO A 67 -11.81 -1.78 -4.68
N THR A 68 -12.25 -3.02 -4.51
CA THR A 68 -12.76 -3.84 -5.60
C THR A 68 -13.72 -4.89 -5.02
N PHE A 69 -14.05 -5.90 -5.81
CA PHE A 69 -15.00 -6.91 -5.42
C PHE A 69 -14.46 -8.30 -5.68
N CYS A 70 -14.78 -9.22 -4.80
CA CYS A 70 -14.64 -10.64 -5.05
C CYS A 70 -16.00 -11.18 -5.48
N SER A 71 -16.14 -11.49 -6.77
CA SER A 71 -17.42 -11.94 -7.32
C SER A 71 -17.87 -13.28 -6.74
N VAL A 72 -16.94 -14.21 -6.55
CA VAL A 72 -17.27 -15.54 -5.99
C VAL A 72 -17.79 -15.41 -4.57
N ALA A 73 -17.18 -14.56 -3.74
CA ALA A 73 -17.66 -14.32 -2.39
C ALA A 73 -18.85 -13.36 -2.35
N ALA A 74 -19.18 -12.72 -3.48
CA ALA A 74 -20.21 -11.68 -3.59
C ALA A 74 -20.01 -10.58 -2.55
N ALA A 75 -18.77 -10.13 -2.38
CA ALA A 75 -18.41 -9.22 -1.30
C ALA A 75 -17.37 -8.19 -1.76
N PRO A 76 -17.39 -6.98 -1.17
CA PRO A 76 -16.33 -6.00 -1.41
C PRO A 76 -15.05 -6.41 -0.70
N ILE A 77 -13.92 -6.11 -1.33
CA ILE A 77 -12.59 -6.35 -0.76
C ILE A 77 -11.69 -5.13 -1.01
N TYR A 78 -10.55 -5.10 -0.33
CA TYR A 78 -9.45 -4.22 -0.70
C TYR A 78 -8.32 -5.01 -1.34
N VAL A 79 -7.59 -4.37 -2.25
CA VAL A 79 -6.27 -4.83 -2.70
C VAL A 79 -5.25 -3.85 -2.12
N LEU A 80 -4.37 -4.34 -1.27
CA LEU A 80 -3.23 -3.55 -0.79
C LEU A 80 -2.17 -3.62 -1.88
N TYR A 81 -2.08 -2.56 -2.67
CA TYR A 81 -1.21 -2.55 -3.84
C TYR A 81 0.18 -2.02 -3.53
N ASP A 82 0.27 -0.99 -2.70
CA ASP A 82 1.52 -0.34 -2.36
C ASP A 82 1.79 -0.46 -0.87
N LEU A 83 3.01 -0.86 -0.52
CA LEU A 83 3.52 -0.81 0.86
C LEU A 83 5.00 -0.47 0.77
N PHE A 84 5.37 0.67 1.32
CA PHE A 84 6.74 1.15 1.24
C PHE A 84 7.14 1.88 2.51
N VAL A 85 8.33 1.57 3.01
CA VAL A 85 8.96 2.24 4.14
C VAL A 85 10.32 2.74 3.70
N SER A 86 10.61 3.99 4.01
CA SER A 86 11.90 4.61 3.65
C SER A 86 13.06 3.75 4.17
N PRO A 87 14.12 3.52 3.37
CA PRO A 87 15.24 2.69 3.78
C PRO A 87 15.92 3.15 5.07
N THR A 88 15.87 4.45 5.38
CA THR A 88 16.52 5.03 6.55
C THR A 88 15.86 4.65 7.87
N VAL A 89 14.64 4.15 7.84
CA VAL A 89 13.85 3.82 9.04
C VAL A 89 13.28 2.40 9.03
N ARG A 90 13.83 1.53 8.22
CA ARG A 90 13.39 0.13 8.15
C ARG A 90 13.72 -0.62 9.44
N ARG A 91 13.03 -1.74 9.66
CA ARG A 91 13.17 -2.61 10.85
C ARG A 91 12.71 -1.95 12.16
N GLN A 92 11.84 -0.94 12.08
CA GLN A 92 11.25 -0.29 13.25
C GLN A 92 9.76 -0.63 13.42
N GLY A 93 9.28 -1.65 12.72
CA GLY A 93 7.89 -2.08 12.81
C GLY A 93 6.89 -1.19 12.09
N ILE A 94 7.35 -0.30 11.21
CA ILE A 94 6.48 0.66 10.51
C ILE A 94 5.56 -0.07 9.53
N ALA A 95 6.10 -1.00 8.73
CA ALA A 95 5.31 -1.80 7.80
C ALA A 95 4.22 -2.58 8.55
N LYS A 96 4.56 -3.18 9.68
CA LYS A 96 3.60 -3.89 10.52
C LYS A 96 2.46 -2.97 10.95
N GLN A 97 2.77 -1.77 11.40
CA GLN A 97 1.75 -0.81 11.84
C GLN A 97 0.87 -0.36 10.68
N LEU A 98 1.43 -0.14 9.50
CA LEU A 98 0.66 0.19 8.30
C LEU A 98 -0.30 -0.95 7.93
N LEU A 99 0.18 -2.18 7.96
CA LEU A 99 -0.64 -3.36 7.68
C LEU A 99 -1.77 -3.52 8.70
N GLN A 100 -1.49 -3.27 9.96
CA GLN A 100 -2.50 -3.33 11.03
C GLN A 100 -3.56 -2.23 10.86
N ALA A 101 -3.16 -1.03 10.48
CA ALA A 101 -4.09 0.06 10.19
C ALA A 101 -4.99 -0.30 9.01
N ALA A 102 -4.42 -0.87 7.96
CA ALA A 102 -5.19 -1.33 6.80
C ALA A 102 -6.21 -2.39 7.17
N ALA A 103 -5.80 -3.38 7.97
CA ALA A 103 -6.69 -4.46 8.41
C ALA A 103 -7.84 -3.92 9.27
N TYR A 104 -7.54 -3.01 10.18
CA TYR A 104 -8.57 -2.36 11.01
C TYR A 104 -9.58 -1.60 10.14
N GLN A 105 -9.10 -0.81 9.19
CA GLN A 105 -9.97 -0.03 8.31
C GLN A 105 -10.82 -0.92 7.42
N ALA A 106 -10.26 -2.01 6.91
CA ALA A 106 -11.02 -2.98 6.12
C ALA A 106 -12.18 -3.55 6.92
N LYS A 107 -11.96 -3.84 8.19
CA LYS A 107 -13.02 -4.33 9.09
C LYS A 107 -14.10 -3.28 9.29
N VAL A 108 -13.71 -2.04 9.56
CA VAL A 108 -14.65 -0.92 9.73
C VAL A 108 -15.48 -0.72 8.45
N ASP A 109 -14.85 -0.84 7.30
CA ASP A 109 -15.51 -0.62 5.99
C ASP A 109 -16.29 -1.85 5.51
N GLY A 110 -16.35 -2.92 6.28
CA GLY A 110 -17.11 -4.13 5.94
C GLY A 110 -16.53 -4.94 4.81
N LYS A 111 -15.22 -4.86 4.59
CA LYS A 111 -14.54 -5.65 3.55
C LYS A 111 -14.36 -7.10 4.00
N ALA A 112 -14.57 -8.03 3.07
CA ALA A 112 -14.46 -9.46 3.38
C ALA A 112 -13.00 -9.91 3.56
N ARG A 113 -12.07 -9.27 2.85
CA ARG A 113 -10.63 -9.57 2.96
C ARG A 113 -9.81 -8.46 2.29
N ILE A 114 -8.50 -8.57 2.46
CA ILE A 114 -7.52 -7.77 1.71
C ILE A 114 -6.61 -8.74 0.96
N ASP A 115 -6.39 -8.49 -0.31
CA ASP A 115 -5.43 -9.25 -1.13
C ASP A 115 -4.19 -8.39 -1.37
N LEU A 116 -3.03 -9.05 -1.51
CA LEU A 116 -1.80 -8.38 -1.95
C LEU A 116 -0.96 -9.35 -2.77
N THR A 117 -0.04 -8.81 -3.56
CA THR A 117 1.01 -9.59 -4.20
C THR A 117 2.36 -9.07 -3.72
N THR A 118 3.34 -9.96 -3.65
CA THR A 118 4.71 -9.61 -3.27
C THR A 118 5.68 -10.43 -4.11
N GLY A 119 6.91 -9.93 -4.26
CA GLY A 119 7.93 -10.66 -4.99
C GLY A 119 8.27 -11.99 -4.31
N LYS A 120 8.49 -13.02 -5.10
CA LYS A 120 8.80 -14.36 -4.57
C LYS A 120 10.10 -14.38 -3.78
N GLN A 121 11.01 -13.43 -4.04
CA GLN A 121 12.27 -13.32 -3.33
C GLN A 121 12.21 -12.40 -2.11
N ASN A 122 11.07 -11.73 -1.89
CA ASN A 122 10.89 -10.81 -0.76
C ASN A 122 10.49 -11.59 0.50
N VAL A 123 11.42 -12.39 0.99
CA VAL A 123 11.16 -13.33 2.09
C VAL A 123 10.87 -12.61 3.42
N ASN A 124 11.46 -11.43 3.64
CA ASN A 124 11.20 -10.66 4.85
C ASN A 124 9.76 -10.15 4.90
N ALA A 125 9.24 -9.66 3.78
CA ALA A 125 7.86 -9.22 3.69
C ALA A 125 6.90 -10.41 3.85
N GLN A 126 7.20 -11.54 3.22
CA GLN A 126 6.39 -12.74 3.34
C GLN A 126 6.29 -13.20 4.80
N ALA A 127 7.40 -13.19 5.53
CA ALA A 127 7.42 -13.56 6.94
C ALA A 127 6.54 -12.62 7.77
N LEU A 128 6.56 -11.33 7.47
CA LEU A 128 5.72 -10.35 8.16
C LEU A 128 4.23 -10.60 7.87
N TYR A 129 3.86 -10.82 6.63
CA TYR A 129 2.46 -11.11 6.28
C TYR A 129 1.97 -12.37 7.01
N GLU A 130 2.74 -13.44 6.96
CA GLU A 130 2.37 -14.71 7.61
C GLU A 130 2.27 -14.57 9.13
N MET A 131 3.18 -13.82 9.75
CA MET A 131 3.13 -13.52 11.18
C MET A 131 1.83 -12.78 11.56
N LEU A 132 1.35 -11.91 10.67
CA LEU A 132 0.12 -11.13 10.90
C LEU A 132 -1.15 -11.88 10.50
N GLY A 133 -1.04 -13.15 10.10
CA GLY A 133 -2.21 -13.97 9.79
C GLY A 133 -2.62 -14.01 8.32
N TRP A 134 -1.86 -13.37 7.44
CA TRP A 134 -2.09 -13.47 6.00
C TRP A 134 -1.68 -14.87 5.53
N LYS A 135 -2.42 -15.40 4.55
CA LYS A 135 -2.16 -16.74 4.01
C LYS A 135 -1.84 -16.61 2.52
N ARG A 136 -0.77 -17.28 2.10
CA ARG A 136 -0.43 -17.35 0.68
C ARG A 136 -1.46 -18.21 -0.04
N ASP A 137 -2.00 -17.69 -1.14
CA ASP A 137 -2.89 -18.45 -2.00
C ASP A 137 -2.09 -19.49 -2.79
N GLU A 138 -2.53 -20.74 -2.75
CA GLU A 138 -1.89 -21.84 -3.45
C GLU A 138 -2.82 -22.48 -4.49
N ARG A 139 -4.00 -21.91 -4.68
CA ARG A 139 -5.02 -22.47 -5.56
C ARG A 139 -5.09 -21.79 -6.92
N PHE A 140 -4.63 -20.53 -7.03
CA PHE A 140 -4.79 -19.74 -8.24
C PHE A 140 -3.47 -19.13 -8.68
N TYR A 141 -3.27 -19.09 -10.00
CA TYR A 141 -2.18 -18.31 -10.61
C TYR A 141 -2.76 -17.00 -11.12
N THR A 142 -1.92 -15.97 -11.11
CA THR A 142 -2.24 -14.69 -11.72
C THR A 142 -1.57 -14.58 -13.08
N TYR A 143 -2.34 -14.20 -14.09
CA TYR A 143 -1.83 -13.95 -15.44
C TYR A 143 -1.97 -12.49 -15.79
N ASN A 144 -0.98 -11.93 -16.48
CA ASN A 144 -0.98 -10.55 -16.95
C ASN A 144 -0.89 -10.53 -18.47
N LEU A 145 -1.71 -9.68 -19.10
CA LEU A 145 -1.60 -9.38 -20.52
C LEU A 145 -1.34 -7.89 -20.63
N THR A 146 -0.14 -7.51 -21.05
CA THR A 146 0.21 -6.10 -21.20
C THR A 146 -0.48 -5.54 -22.43
N ILE A 147 -1.18 -4.43 -22.26
CA ILE A 147 -1.94 -3.78 -23.35
C ILE A 147 -1.18 -2.56 -23.90
N ALA A 148 -0.51 -1.83 -23.02
CA ALA A 148 0.19 -0.61 -23.41
C ALA A 148 1.57 -0.51 -22.80
#